data_62f251cea4ca47d47f0cce74e53ca081
#
_entry.id   62f251cea4ca47d47f0cce74e53ca081
#
_cell.length_a   1.000
_cell.length_b   1.000
_cell.length_c   1.000
_cell.angle_alpha   90.00
_cell.angle_beta   90.00
_cell.angle_gamma   90.00
#
_symmetry.space_group_name_H-M   'P 1'
#
loop_
_entity.id
_entity.type
_entity.pdbx_description
1 polymer ?
#
loop_
_entity_poly.entity_id
_entity_poly.type
_entity_poly.pdbx_seq_one_letter_code
_entity_poly.pdbx_strand_id
1 'polypeptide(L)'
;TERVTIRFNWNASTTIQKGQRYFSRVLTDGPISRINFCTIPEREIGEDMPVYGTYDESYREALRPYIENLNKVTGLIECKEAFQLALKLKDENAEFARLSQDRTFENLSFRANVIAYLKACVLYVANGCKWEPEIDEFIRWSEQYDLYCKMRFFGDMIAKENYTAQRSSKRGPQNLLQILPDNFTAAQLLAIRLEHGLDAKGTDMMIRQWLHRNYIRRAYQYTGKRDSCDSCDS
;
A
#
# COMPACT_ATOMS: atom_id res chain seq x y z
N THR A 1 14.82 37.32 17.67
CA THR A 1 14.79 35.88 17.33
C THR A 1 14.66 35.77 15.82
N GLU A 2 15.72 35.31 15.16
CA GLU A 2 15.69 35.04 13.72
C GLU A 2 14.87 33.76 13.45
N ARG A 3 13.99 33.81 12.44
CA ARG A 3 13.31 32.61 11.94
C ARG A 3 14.24 31.90 10.95
N VAL A 4 14.65 30.69 11.29
CA VAL A 4 15.41 29.81 10.40
C VAL A 4 14.47 28.75 9.83
N THR A 5 14.45 28.60 8.50
CA THR A 5 13.73 27.49 7.86
C THR A 5 14.66 26.31 7.77
N ILE A 6 14.35 25.25 8.50
CA ILE A 6 15.09 23.98 8.45
C ILE A 6 14.36 23.03 7.53
N ARG A 7 15.06 22.44 6.56
CA ARG A 7 14.58 21.35 5.72
C ARG A 7 15.41 20.11 6.01
N PHE A 8 14.78 19.06 6.47
CA PHE A 8 15.47 17.82 6.78
C PHE A 8 14.60 16.61 6.44
N ASN A 9 15.25 15.51 6.08
CA ASN A 9 14.64 14.20 6.00
C ASN A 9 14.94 13.45 7.30
N TRP A 10 13.98 12.68 7.78
CA TRP A 10 14.17 11.85 8.95
C TRP A 10 13.68 10.43 8.70
N ASN A 11 14.32 9.47 9.34
CA ASN A 11 13.92 8.08 9.37
C ASN A 11 13.81 7.67 10.84
N ALA A 12 12.75 6.93 11.16
CA ALA A 12 12.52 6.45 12.52
C ALA A 12 12.02 5.01 12.48
N SER A 13 12.47 4.21 13.43
CA SER A 13 12.01 2.84 13.60
C SER A 13 11.37 2.65 14.97
N THR A 14 10.34 1.83 15.03
CA THR A 14 9.66 1.44 16.26
C THR A 14 8.95 0.10 16.08
N THR A 15 8.50 -0.51 17.16
CA THR A 15 7.62 -1.66 17.06
C THR A 15 6.23 -1.25 16.54
N ILE A 16 5.55 -2.15 15.83
CA ILE A 16 4.22 -1.88 15.26
C ILE A 16 3.27 -1.34 16.32
N GLN A 17 3.18 -2.00 17.48
CA GLN A 17 2.28 -1.60 18.57
C GLN A 17 2.57 -0.20 19.12
N LYS A 18 3.86 0.17 19.29
CA LYS A 18 4.25 1.51 19.73
C LYS A 18 3.91 2.56 18.67
N GLY A 19 4.19 2.26 17.40
CA GLY A 19 3.81 3.12 16.28
C GLY A 19 2.31 3.37 16.21
N GLN A 20 1.51 2.32 16.27
CA GLN A 20 0.05 2.43 16.31
C GLN A 20 -0.44 3.28 17.50
N ARG A 21 0.10 3.05 18.70
CA ARG A 21 -0.25 3.83 19.90
C ARG A 21 0.14 5.30 19.78
N TYR A 22 1.27 5.60 19.18
CA TYR A 22 1.72 6.98 18.96
C TYR A 22 0.79 7.70 17.98
N PHE A 23 0.56 7.10 16.82
CA PHE A 23 -0.24 7.71 15.75
C PHE A 23 -1.75 7.68 16.02
N SER A 24 -2.25 6.82 16.93
CA SER A 24 -3.67 6.79 17.28
C SER A 24 -4.20 8.14 17.82
N ARG A 25 -3.32 9.00 18.32
CA ARG A 25 -3.67 10.32 18.83
C ARG A 25 -3.79 11.40 17.74
N VAL A 26 -3.33 11.11 16.54
CA VAL A 26 -3.21 12.08 15.43
C VAL A 26 -3.72 11.49 14.10
N LEU A 27 -4.66 10.54 14.18
CA LEU A 27 -5.17 9.82 13.00
C LEU A 27 -5.77 10.77 11.96
N THR A 28 -6.51 11.78 12.41
CA THR A 28 -7.21 12.76 11.55
C THR A 28 -6.34 13.96 11.15
N ASP A 29 -5.26 14.23 11.87
CA ASP A 29 -4.43 15.43 11.68
C ASP A 29 -3.47 15.34 10.48
N GLY A 30 -3.50 14.23 9.77
CA GLY A 30 -2.80 14.05 8.51
C GLY A 30 -1.33 13.58 8.55
N PRO A 31 -0.66 13.33 9.70
CA PRO A 31 0.72 12.80 9.70
C PRO A 31 0.82 11.45 9.01
N ILE A 32 -0.12 10.53 9.28
CA ILE A 32 -0.13 9.18 8.70
C ILE A 32 -0.13 9.23 7.17
N SER A 33 -0.92 10.13 6.58
CA SER A 33 -0.99 10.25 5.13
C SER A 33 0.30 10.79 4.50
N ARG A 34 1.13 11.53 5.26
CA ARG A 34 2.34 12.23 4.78
C ARG A 34 3.65 11.50 5.04
N ILE A 35 3.64 10.49 5.90
CA ILE A 35 4.80 9.66 6.22
C ILE A 35 4.76 8.42 5.33
N ASN A 36 5.91 8.00 4.82
CA ASN A 36 6.03 6.70 4.16
C ASN A 36 6.27 5.63 5.22
N PHE A 37 5.41 4.62 5.25
CA PHE A 37 5.51 3.51 6.17
C PHE A 37 6.09 2.28 5.48
N CYS A 38 6.93 1.57 6.19
CA CYS A 38 7.39 0.25 5.82
C CYS A 38 7.47 -0.65 7.07
N THR A 39 7.43 -1.94 6.87
CA THR A 39 7.58 -2.93 7.94
C THR A 39 8.44 -4.08 7.46
N ILE A 40 8.99 -4.82 8.40
CA ILE A 40 9.60 -6.10 8.09
C ILE A 40 8.46 -7.12 7.92
N PRO A 41 8.47 -7.96 6.89
CA PRO A 41 7.51 -9.05 6.75
C PRO A 41 7.45 -9.90 8.01
N GLU A 42 6.27 -10.38 8.34
CA GLU A 42 6.10 -11.29 9.46
C GLU A 42 6.80 -12.61 9.11
N ARG A 43 7.66 -13.05 10.00
CA ARG A 43 8.44 -14.27 9.84
C ARG A 43 7.62 -15.49 10.24
N GLU A 44 7.85 -16.60 9.57
CA GLU A 44 7.30 -17.87 9.99
C GLU A 44 8.01 -18.38 11.26
N ILE A 45 7.29 -19.17 12.05
CA ILE A 45 7.87 -19.77 13.27
C ILE A 45 8.95 -20.77 12.84
N GLY A 46 10.17 -20.55 13.33
CA GLY A 46 11.33 -21.40 12.99
C GLY A 46 12.11 -20.93 11.75
N GLU A 47 11.72 -19.85 11.12
CA GLU A 47 12.47 -19.23 10.02
C GLU A 47 13.80 -18.65 10.54
N ASP A 48 14.88 -18.87 9.80
CA ASP A 48 16.21 -18.38 10.16
C ASP A 48 16.28 -16.86 10.25
N MET A 49 17.12 -16.36 11.15
CA MET A 49 17.37 -14.92 11.27
C MET A 49 18.05 -14.41 10.00
N PRO A 50 17.56 -13.32 9.38
CA PRO A 50 18.24 -12.72 8.25
C PRO A 50 19.65 -12.28 8.66
N VAL A 51 20.64 -12.70 7.87
CA VAL A 51 22.02 -12.25 8.03
C VAL A 51 22.18 -10.94 7.26
N TYR A 52 22.45 -9.87 7.99
CA TYR A 52 22.75 -8.58 7.36
C TYR A 52 24.20 -8.56 6.90
N GLY A 53 24.39 -8.20 5.63
CA GLY A 53 25.74 -7.95 5.10
C GLY A 53 26.41 -6.72 5.72
N THR A 54 27.71 -6.63 5.62
CA THR A 54 28.46 -5.43 5.97
C THR A 54 28.44 -4.46 4.77
N TYR A 55 28.06 -3.22 5.03
CA TYR A 55 28.21 -2.17 4.03
C TYR A 55 29.68 -1.71 4.02
N ASP A 56 30.43 -2.20 3.05
CA ASP A 56 31.84 -1.89 2.85
C ASP A 56 32.08 -0.73 1.88
N GLU A 57 33.33 -0.47 1.54
CA GLU A 57 33.68 0.61 0.62
C GLU A 57 33.15 0.38 -0.80
N SER A 58 33.02 -0.88 -1.23
CA SER A 58 32.47 -1.19 -2.56
C SER A 58 31.02 -0.71 -2.71
N TYR A 59 30.22 -0.84 -1.65
CA TYR A 59 28.88 -0.33 -1.61
C TYR A 59 28.82 1.21 -1.67
N ARG A 60 29.73 1.88 -0.98
CA ARG A 60 29.85 3.36 -1.03
C ARG A 60 30.24 3.83 -2.42
N GLU A 61 31.20 3.15 -3.06
CA GLU A 61 31.61 3.45 -4.43
C GLU A 61 30.47 3.26 -5.43
N ALA A 62 29.67 2.20 -5.29
CA ALA A 62 28.50 1.97 -6.11
C ALA A 62 27.43 3.08 -5.97
N LEU A 63 27.26 3.65 -4.77
CA LEU A 63 26.30 4.73 -4.53
C LEU A 63 26.83 6.12 -4.90
N ARG A 64 28.15 6.32 -4.97
CA ARG A 64 28.78 7.63 -5.20
C ARG A 64 28.24 8.36 -6.43
N PRO A 65 28.09 7.75 -7.62
CA PRO A 65 27.60 8.44 -8.81
C PRO A 65 26.20 9.03 -8.61
N TYR A 66 25.32 8.30 -7.93
CA TYR A 66 23.94 8.73 -7.67
C TYR A 66 23.89 9.92 -6.70
N ILE A 67 24.73 9.88 -5.65
CA ILE A 67 24.87 10.98 -4.68
C ILE A 67 25.45 12.22 -5.35
N GLU A 68 26.45 12.06 -6.21
CA GLU A 68 27.05 13.17 -6.97
C GLU A 68 26.03 13.80 -7.93
N ASN A 69 25.21 13.02 -8.60
CA ASN A 69 24.14 13.52 -9.45
C ASN A 69 23.13 14.35 -8.65
N LEU A 70 22.71 13.87 -7.48
CA LEU A 70 21.80 14.60 -6.59
C LEU A 70 22.42 15.93 -6.12
N ASN A 71 23.70 15.96 -5.83
CA ASN A 71 24.39 17.16 -5.36
C ASN A 71 24.61 18.23 -6.45
N LYS A 72 24.66 17.83 -7.72
CA LYS A 72 24.87 18.75 -8.86
C LYS A 72 23.59 19.48 -9.28
N VAL A 73 22.43 18.93 -8.97
CA VAL A 73 21.15 19.46 -9.45
C VAL A 73 20.53 20.41 -8.43
N THR A 74 20.19 21.62 -8.87
CA THR A 74 19.51 22.63 -8.05
C THR A 74 18.40 23.27 -8.87
N GLY A 75 17.32 23.72 -8.20
CA GLY A 75 16.20 24.40 -8.83
C GLY A 75 15.02 23.47 -9.13
N LEU A 76 14.21 23.87 -10.11
CA LEU A 76 13.02 23.14 -10.54
C LEU A 76 13.43 21.95 -11.42
N ILE A 77 12.88 20.79 -11.11
CA ILE A 77 13.10 19.57 -11.89
C ILE A 77 11.80 19.22 -12.58
N GLU A 78 11.86 19.09 -13.89
CA GLU A 78 10.75 18.59 -14.71
C GLU A 78 11.07 17.15 -15.15
N CYS A 79 10.22 16.21 -14.73
CA CYS A 79 10.27 14.83 -15.17
C CYS A 79 8.86 14.41 -15.65
N LYS A 80 8.71 14.34 -16.97
CA LYS A 80 7.41 14.02 -17.61
C LYS A 80 6.98 12.60 -17.28
N GLU A 81 7.92 11.67 -17.26
CA GLU A 81 7.70 10.24 -16.98
C GLU A 81 7.20 10.05 -15.56
N ALA A 82 7.82 10.71 -14.57
CA ALA A 82 7.36 10.68 -13.18
C ALA A 82 5.94 11.24 -13.03
N PHE A 83 5.62 12.31 -13.76
CA PHE A 83 4.27 12.90 -13.75
C PHE A 83 3.24 11.97 -14.38
N GLN A 84 3.56 11.35 -15.52
CA GLN A 84 2.68 10.38 -16.18
C GLN A 84 2.46 9.14 -15.31
N LEU A 85 3.50 8.63 -14.66
CA LEU A 85 3.38 7.54 -13.70
C LEU A 85 2.46 7.92 -12.54
N ALA A 86 2.63 9.12 -11.97
CA ALA A 86 1.78 9.60 -10.89
C ALA A 86 0.30 9.68 -11.30
N LEU A 87 0.00 10.17 -12.52
CA LEU A 87 -1.37 10.19 -13.04
C LEU A 87 -1.94 8.77 -13.17
N LYS A 88 -1.17 7.84 -13.70
CA LYS A 88 -1.58 6.45 -13.86
C LYS A 88 -1.87 5.77 -12.52
N LEU A 89 -0.97 5.93 -11.54
CA LEU A 89 -1.17 5.42 -10.18
C LEU A 89 -2.40 6.03 -9.50
N LYS A 90 -2.63 7.33 -9.70
CA LYS A 90 -3.82 8.01 -9.20
C LYS A 90 -5.10 7.38 -9.75
N ASP A 91 -5.15 7.12 -11.06
CA ASP A 91 -6.34 6.55 -11.71
C ASP A 91 -6.55 5.09 -11.29
N GLU A 92 -5.49 4.30 -11.19
CA GLU A 92 -5.51 2.91 -10.68
C GLU A 92 -6.01 2.85 -9.22
N ASN A 93 -5.56 3.77 -8.37
CA ASN A 93 -6.00 3.86 -6.97
C ASN A 93 -7.44 4.34 -6.84
N ALA A 94 -7.86 5.30 -7.66
CA ALA A 94 -9.25 5.79 -7.68
C ALA A 94 -10.22 4.67 -8.10
N GLU A 95 -9.86 3.89 -9.12
CA GLU A 95 -10.65 2.75 -9.56
C GLU A 95 -10.74 1.66 -8.49
N PHE A 96 -9.61 1.35 -7.82
CA PHE A 96 -9.61 0.41 -6.71
C PHE A 96 -10.52 0.90 -5.56
N ALA A 97 -10.40 2.17 -5.16
CA ALA A 97 -11.24 2.75 -4.11
C ALA A 97 -12.73 2.69 -4.49
N ARG A 98 -13.06 3.00 -5.75
CA ARG A 98 -14.43 2.92 -6.27
C ARG A 98 -14.97 1.49 -6.25
N LEU A 99 -14.19 0.52 -6.68
CA LEU A 99 -14.61 -0.89 -6.71
C LEU A 99 -14.80 -1.47 -5.31
N SER A 100 -13.90 -1.15 -4.39
CA SER A 100 -13.95 -1.64 -3.01
C SER A 100 -14.81 -0.79 -2.08
N GLN A 101 -15.28 0.39 -2.53
CA GLN A 101 -16.01 1.36 -1.70
C GLN A 101 -15.22 1.74 -0.43
N ASP A 102 -13.89 1.82 -0.56
CA ASP A 102 -13.00 2.09 0.57
C ASP A 102 -12.59 3.57 0.62
N ARG A 103 -13.31 4.35 1.40
CA ARG A 103 -13.03 5.78 1.59
C ARG A 103 -11.71 6.02 2.33
N THR A 104 -11.33 5.12 3.24
CA THR A 104 -10.07 5.25 3.98
C THR A 104 -8.89 5.07 3.02
N PHE A 105 -8.95 4.05 2.17
CA PHE A 105 -7.97 3.85 1.12
C PHE A 105 -7.89 5.04 0.17
N GLU A 106 -9.03 5.54 -0.31
CA GLU A 106 -9.08 6.72 -1.19
C GLU A 106 -8.35 7.91 -0.59
N ASN A 107 -8.63 8.25 0.66
CA ASN A 107 -8.00 9.38 1.33
C ASN A 107 -6.49 9.21 1.53
N LEU A 108 -6.03 7.99 1.82
CA LEU A 108 -4.61 7.69 1.99
C LEU A 108 -3.87 7.68 0.65
N SER A 109 -4.51 7.22 -0.42
CA SER A 109 -3.89 7.09 -1.74
C SER A 109 -3.50 8.43 -2.36
N PHE A 110 -4.24 9.51 -2.13
CA PHE A 110 -3.87 10.84 -2.64
C PHE A 110 -2.48 11.29 -2.17
N ARG A 111 -2.15 11.03 -0.90
CA ARG A 111 -0.84 11.43 -0.35
C ARG A 111 0.24 10.43 -0.68
N ALA A 112 -0.08 9.14 -0.74
CA ALA A 112 0.86 8.12 -1.20
C ALA A 112 1.31 8.40 -2.64
N ASN A 113 0.40 8.81 -3.50
CA ASN A 113 0.69 9.22 -4.87
C ASN A 113 1.64 10.42 -4.94
N VAL A 114 1.45 11.46 -4.10
CA VAL A 114 2.40 12.59 -4.01
C VAL A 114 3.79 12.12 -3.56
N ILE A 115 3.86 11.22 -2.57
CA ILE A 115 5.13 10.65 -2.09
C ILE A 115 5.81 9.85 -3.21
N ALA A 116 5.04 9.06 -3.95
CA ALA A 116 5.54 8.29 -5.09
C ALA A 116 6.12 9.21 -6.18
N TYR A 117 5.42 10.28 -6.54
CA TYR A 117 5.91 11.28 -7.47
C TYR A 117 7.24 11.91 -7.02
N LEU A 118 7.33 12.32 -5.76
CA LEU A 118 8.57 12.91 -5.22
C LEU A 118 9.72 11.92 -5.22
N LYS A 119 9.49 10.66 -4.86
CA LYS A 119 10.50 9.58 -4.96
C LYS A 119 10.95 9.38 -6.40
N ALA A 120 10.01 9.34 -7.34
CA ALA A 120 10.31 9.19 -8.77
C ALA A 120 11.23 10.31 -9.27
N CYS A 121 10.95 11.57 -8.91
CA CYS A 121 11.81 12.71 -9.23
C CYS A 121 13.22 12.57 -8.62
N VAL A 122 13.33 12.12 -7.37
CA VAL A 122 14.64 11.90 -6.72
C VAL A 122 15.43 10.82 -7.44
N LEU A 123 14.80 9.68 -7.76
CA LEU A 123 15.46 8.59 -8.48
C LEU A 123 15.87 8.98 -9.89
N TYR A 124 15.01 9.73 -10.60
CA TYR A 124 15.34 10.28 -11.91
C TYR A 124 16.61 11.16 -11.86
N VAL A 125 16.70 12.07 -10.89
CA VAL A 125 17.89 12.90 -10.71
C VAL A 125 19.09 12.08 -10.31
N ALA A 126 18.95 11.16 -9.38
CA ALA A 126 20.03 10.26 -8.96
C ALA A 126 20.58 9.47 -10.15
N ASN A 127 19.72 9.06 -11.08
CA ASN A 127 20.11 8.36 -12.30
C ASN A 127 20.60 9.28 -13.44
N GLY A 128 21.03 10.51 -13.11
CA GLY A 128 21.56 11.45 -14.08
C GLY A 128 20.50 12.02 -15.04
N CYS A 129 19.30 12.21 -14.56
CA CYS A 129 18.13 12.68 -15.32
C CYS A 129 17.75 11.75 -16.48
N LYS A 130 17.91 10.44 -16.26
CA LYS A 130 17.47 9.40 -17.19
C LYS A 130 16.38 8.57 -16.54
N TRP A 131 15.27 8.37 -17.27
CA TRP A 131 14.21 7.47 -16.85
C TRP A 131 14.51 6.05 -17.30
N GLU A 132 14.35 5.09 -16.40
CA GLU A 132 14.53 3.66 -16.66
C GLU A 132 13.32 2.88 -16.14
N PRO A 133 12.98 1.71 -16.74
CA PRO A 133 11.85 0.88 -16.33
C PRO A 133 11.90 0.48 -14.86
N GLU A 134 13.09 0.28 -14.31
CA GLU A 134 13.32 -0.09 -12.91
C GLU A 134 12.84 1.00 -11.94
N ILE A 135 12.88 2.25 -12.35
CA ILE A 135 12.32 3.36 -11.57
C ILE A 135 10.79 3.22 -11.51
N ASP A 136 10.13 2.95 -12.64
CA ASP A 136 8.67 2.73 -12.69
C ASP A 136 8.26 1.56 -11.78
N GLU A 137 8.92 0.42 -11.91
CA GLU A 137 8.64 -0.78 -11.12
C GLU A 137 8.82 -0.54 -9.62
N PHE A 138 9.93 0.08 -9.23
CA PHE A 138 10.20 0.40 -7.83
C PHE A 138 9.19 1.38 -7.25
N ILE A 139 8.80 2.41 -8.00
CA ILE A 139 7.85 3.40 -7.51
C ILE A 139 6.46 2.77 -7.33
N ARG A 140 6.00 1.94 -8.27
CA ARG A 140 4.75 1.19 -8.15
C ARG A 140 4.75 0.30 -6.91
N TRP A 141 5.79 -0.51 -6.78
CA TRP A 141 5.95 -1.36 -5.60
C TRP A 141 5.97 -0.54 -4.30
N SER A 142 6.76 0.53 -4.26
CA SER A 142 6.94 1.36 -3.06
C SER A 142 5.65 2.08 -2.63
N GLU A 143 4.83 2.56 -3.58
CA GLU A 143 3.54 3.16 -3.27
C GLU A 143 2.54 2.12 -2.74
N GLN A 144 2.43 0.99 -3.42
CA GLN A 144 1.53 -0.10 -3.00
C GLN A 144 1.91 -0.63 -1.62
N TYR A 145 3.19 -0.75 -1.35
CA TYR A 145 3.68 -1.23 -0.06
C TYR A 145 3.44 -0.22 1.07
N ASP A 146 3.62 1.06 0.81
CA ASP A 146 3.27 2.13 1.76
C ASP A 146 1.76 2.12 2.08
N LEU A 147 0.92 2.02 1.06
CA LEU A 147 -0.53 1.91 1.23
C LEU A 147 -0.92 0.66 2.00
N TYR A 148 -0.32 -0.49 1.67
CA TYR A 148 -0.53 -1.72 2.43
C TYR A 148 -0.19 -1.55 3.91
N CYS A 149 0.97 -0.97 4.23
CA CYS A 149 1.37 -0.71 5.61
C CYS A 149 0.39 0.24 6.32
N LYS A 150 -0.02 1.32 5.67
CA LYS A 150 -0.99 2.27 6.22
C LYS A 150 -2.35 1.63 6.51
N MET A 151 -2.87 0.87 5.57
CA MET A 151 -4.14 0.16 5.74
C MET A 151 -4.04 -0.90 6.84
N ARG A 152 -2.97 -1.70 6.84
CA ARG A 152 -2.76 -2.74 7.86
C ARG A 152 -2.63 -2.17 9.28
N PHE A 153 -1.93 -1.05 9.45
CA PHE A 153 -1.64 -0.52 10.78
C PHE A 153 -2.69 0.44 11.30
N PHE A 154 -3.34 1.19 10.41
CA PHE A 154 -4.19 2.31 10.80
C PHE A 154 -5.58 2.27 10.15
N GLY A 155 -5.81 1.43 9.14
CA GLY A 155 -7.04 1.40 8.36
C GLY A 155 -8.29 1.29 9.22
N ASP A 156 -8.33 0.31 10.12
CA ASP A 156 -9.48 0.10 11.02
C ASP A 156 -9.70 1.26 11.99
N MET A 157 -8.63 1.86 12.49
CA MET A 157 -8.72 3.00 13.41
C MET A 157 -9.29 4.23 12.70
N ILE A 158 -8.79 4.52 11.49
CA ILE A 158 -9.26 5.64 10.66
C ILE A 158 -10.73 5.41 10.24
N ALA A 159 -11.08 4.19 9.87
CA ALA A 159 -12.47 3.85 9.50
C ALA A 159 -13.42 4.06 10.67
N LYS A 160 -13.06 3.65 11.88
CA LYS A 160 -13.86 3.86 13.11
C LYS A 160 -14.04 5.34 13.44
N GLU A 161 -13.01 6.16 13.33
CA GLU A 161 -13.10 7.61 13.52
C GLU A 161 -14.02 8.26 12.49
N ASN A 162 -13.85 7.93 11.21
CA ASN A 162 -14.70 8.43 10.14
C ASN A 162 -16.16 8.01 10.32
N TYR A 163 -16.43 6.79 10.80
CA TYR A 163 -17.79 6.32 11.08
C TYR A 163 -18.45 7.13 12.22
N THR A 164 -17.69 7.46 13.26
CA THR A 164 -18.19 8.26 14.38
C THR A 164 -18.51 9.69 13.95
N ALA A 165 -17.70 10.26 13.05
CA ALA A 165 -17.92 11.60 12.51
C ALA A 165 -19.08 11.69 11.50
N GLN A 166 -19.41 10.58 10.80
CA GLN A 166 -20.38 10.54 9.70
C GLN A 166 -21.78 10.01 10.08
N ARG A 167 -22.10 9.89 11.36
CA ARG A 167 -23.42 9.40 11.82
C ARG A 167 -24.64 10.16 11.24
N SER A 168 -24.42 11.16 10.41
CA SER A 168 -25.46 11.98 9.77
C SER A 168 -25.64 11.79 8.26
N SER A 169 -24.86 10.97 7.54
CA SER A 169 -25.00 10.83 6.08
C SER A 169 -25.43 9.42 5.66
N LYS A 170 -26.54 9.35 4.92
CA LYS A 170 -27.16 8.13 4.34
C LYS A 170 -26.35 7.59 3.14
N ARG A 171 -25.03 7.42 3.23
CA ARG A 171 -24.21 6.81 2.19
C ARG A 171 -23.92 5.35 2.53
N GLY A 172 -23.78 4.51 1.50
CA GLY A 172 -23.50 3.07 1.63
C GLY A 172 -22.25 2.74 2.44
N PRO A 173 -21.90 1.46 2.59
CA PRO A 173 -20.80 1.03 3.46
C PRO A 173 -19.49 1.65 3.02
N GLN A 174 -18.68 2.04 4.00
CA GLN A 174 -17.37 2.67 3.76
C GLN A 174 -16.34 1.72 3.17
N ASN A 175 -16.47 0.43 3.45
CA ASN A 175 -15.59 -0.63 2.97
C ASN A 175 -16.35 -1.95 2.88
N LEU A 176 -16.42 -2.54 1.70
CA LEU A 176 -17.10 -3.82 1.50
C LEU A 176 -16.46 -4.99 2.25
N LEU A 177 -15.14 -4.95 2.48
CA LEU A 177 -14.45 -5.98 3.27
C LEU A 177 -14.92 -6.03 4.73
N GLN A 178 -15.39 -4.93 5.30
CA GLN A 178 -15.90 -4.90 6.68
C GLN A 178 -17.26 -5.56 6.85
N ILE A 179 -18.00 -5.74 5.75
CA ILE A 179 -19.35 -6.34 5.75
C ILE A 179 -19.27 -7.83 5.42
N LEU A 180 -18.23 -8.22 4.69
CA LEU A 180 -18.00 -9.60 4.32
C LEU A 180 -17.54 -10.41 5.54
N PRO A 181 -17.97 -11.68 5.66
CA PRO A 181 -17.40 -12.59 6.66
C PRO A 181 -15.92 -12.86 6.36
N ASP A 182 -15.14 -13.29 7.35
CA ASP A 182 -13.72 -13.62 7.20
C ASP A 182 -13.44 -14.59 6.05
N ASN A 183 -14.35 -15.54 5.84
CA ASN A 183 -14.33 -16.44 4.69
C ASN A 183 -15.57 -16.20 3.83
N PHE A 184 -15.36 -15.77 2.60
CA PHE A 184 -16.45 -15.48 1.68
C PHE A 184 -16.19 -16.04 0.27
N THR A 185 -17.26 -16.23 -0.47
CA THR A 185 -17.23 -16.63 -1.88
C THR A 185 -17.45 -15.43 -2.80
N ALA A 186 -17.09 -15.57 -4.07
CA ALA A 186 -17.37 -14.55 -5.08
C ALA A 186 -18.88 -14.25 -5.20
N ALA A 187 -19.74 -15.25 -5.01
CA ALA A 187 -21.20 -15.09 -5.03
C ALA A 187 -21.71 -14.24 -3.86
N GLN A 188 -21.17 -14.43 -2.66
CA GLN A 188 -21.51 -13.61 -1.49
C GLN A 188 -21.09 -12.15 -1.68
N LEU A 189 -19.89 -11.95 -2.22
CA LEU A 189 -19.43 -10.60 -2.55
C LEU A 189 -20.33 -9.93 -3.60
N LEU A 190 -20.72 -10.66 -4.65
CA LEU A 190 -21.63 -10.16 -5.67
C LEU A 190 -23.00 -9.78 -5.06
N ALA A 191 -23.54 -10.62 -4.19
CA ALA A 191 -24.81 -10.35 -3.51
C ALA A 191 -24.74 -9.05 -2.69
N ILE A 192 -23.70 -8.88 -1.89
CA ILE A 192 -23.51 -7.67 -1.09
C ILE A 192 -23.32 -6.44 -1.99
N ARG A 193 -22.60 -6.54 -3.09
CA ARG A 193 -22.44 -5.43 -4.05
C ARG A 193 -23.80 -4.99 -4.61
N LEU A 194 -24.63 -5.94 -5.04
CA LEU A 194 -25.96 -5.65 -5.57
C LEU A 194 -26.90 -5.05 -4.52
N GLU A 195 -26.86 -5.54 -3.30
CA GLU A 195 -27.62 -4.99 -2.17
C GLU A 195 -27.28 -3.51 -1.91
N HIS A 196 -26.02 -3.14 -2.11
CA HIS A 196 -25.56 -1.75 -1.97
C HIS A 196 -25.64 -0.92 -3.27
N GLY A 197 -26.34 -1.41 -4.29
CA GLY A 197 -26.56 -0.69 -5.55
C GLY A 197 -25.34 -0.57 -6.45
N LEU A 198 -24.34 -1.43 -6.26
CA LEU A 198 -23.14 -1.51 -7.10
C LEU A 198 -23.36 -2.50 -8.25
N ASP A 199 -22.66 -2.27 -9.38
CA ASP A 199 -22.78 -3.16 -10.53
C ASP A 199 -22.10 -4.54 -10.30
N ALA A 200 -22.54 -5.54 -11.07
CA ALA A 200 -21.98 -6.88 -11.02
C ALA A 200 -20.60 -7.00 -11.72
N LYS A 201 -20.36 -6.14 -12.73
CA LYS A 201 -19.20 -6.29 -13.63
C LYS A 201 -17.85 -6.11 -12.96
N GLY A 202 -17.80 -5.32 -11.89
CA GLY A 202 -16.56 -5.04 -11.17
C GLY A 202 -16.12 -6.12 -10.18
N THR A 203 -16.93 -7.16 -9.93
CA THR A 203 -16.69 -8.13 -8.84
C THR A 203 -15.38 -8.91 -9.04
N ASP A 204 -15.18 -9.49 -10.23
CA ASP A 204 -13.97 -10.27 -10.51
C ASP A 204 -12.70 -9.41 -10.52
N MET A 205 -12.81 -8.20 -11.06
CA MET A 205 -11.68 -7.25 -11.07
C MET A 205 -11.31 -6.85 -9.64
N MET A 206 -12.29 -6.59 -8.80
CA MET A 206 -12.08 -6.26 -7.39
C MET A 206 -11.40 -7.40 -6.63
N ILE A 207 -11.84 -8.66 -6.80
CA ILE A 207 -11.20 -9.84 -6.20
C ILE A 207 -9.74 -9.94 -6.64
N ARG A 208 -9.45 -9.78 -7.93
CA ARG A 208 -8.07 -9.82 -8.45
C ARG A 208 -7.21 -8.71 -7.82
N GLN A 209 -7.73 -7.51 -7.70
CA GLN A 209 -6.99 -6.40 -7.10
C GLN A 209 -6.77 -6.61 -5.59
N TRP A 210 -7.74 -7.12 -4.86
CA TRP A 210 -7.57 -7.45 -3.45
C TRP A 210 -6.52 -8.54 -3.23
N LEU A 211 -6.50 -9.58 -4.08
CA LEU A 211 -5.48 -10.62 -4.06
C LEU A 211 -4.09 -10.04 -4.36
N HIS A 212 -3.98 -9.23 -5.42
CA HIS A 212 -2.72 -8.59 -5.83
C HIS A 212 -2.16 -7.66 -4.74
N ARG A 213 -3.05 -6.94 -4.03
CA ARG A 213 -2.68 -6.02 -2.95
C ARG A 213 -2.61 -6.68 -1.57
N ASN A 214 -2.73 -8.02 -1.48
CA ASN A 214 -2.67 -8.80 -0.24
C ASN A 214 -3.75 -8.47 0.81
N TYR A 215 -4.88 -7.91 0.40
CA TYR A 215 -6.02 -7.68 1.31
C TYR A 215 -6.82 -8.97 1.59
N ILE A 216 -6.81 -9.93 0.67
CA ILE A 216 -7.42 -11.24 0.82
C ILE A 216 -6.46 -12.34 0.33
N ARG A 217 -6.69 -13.57 0.81
CA ARG A 217 -5.97 -14.78 0.34
C ARG A 217 -6.98 -15.80 -0.17
N ARG A 218 -6.57 -16.62 -1.14
CA ARG A 218 -7.40 -17.75 -1.59
C ARG A 218 -7.36 -18.85 -0.53
N ALA A 219 -8.52 -19.27 -0.03
CA ALA A 219 -8.66 -20.48 0.75
C ALA A 219 -9.11 -21.61 -0.18
N TYR A 220 -8.41 -22.73 -0.16
CA TYR A 220 -8.78 -23.92 -0.89
C TYR A 220 -9.45 -24.88 0.11
N GLN A 221 -10.74 -25.20 -0.10
CA GLN A 221 -11.33 -26.33 0.59
C GLN A 221 -10.86 -27.60 -0.10
N TYR A 222 -10.25 -28.48 0.68
CA TYR A 222 -9.90 -29.82 0.22
C TYR A 222 -11.20 -30.64 0.12
N THR A 223 -11.77 -30.74 -1.07
CA THR A 223 -12.84 -31.70 -1.35
C THR A 223 -12.18 -33.06 -1.61
N GLY A 224 -11.77 -33.73 -0.54
CA GLY A 224 -11.28 -35.09 -0.64
C GLY A 224 -12.42 -36.00 -1.12
N LYS A 225 -12.44 -36.36 -2.38
CA LYS A 225 -13.06 -37.60 -2.82
C LYS A 225 -12.24 -38.72 -2.17
N ARG A 226 -12.79 -39.38 -1.17
CA ARG A 226 -12.37 -40.73 -0.83
C ARG A 226 -12.79 -41.58 -2.01
N ASP A 227 -11.86 -41.91 -2.87
CA ASP A 227 -12.02 -43.04 -3.78
C ASP A 227 -12.13 -44.26 -2.89
N SER A 228 -13.34 -44.80 -2.78
CA SER A 228 -13.62 -46.09 -2.19
C SER A 228 -12.93 -47.12 -3.08
N CYS A 229 -11.79 -47.61 -2.63
CA CYS A 229 -11.17 -48.80 -3.19
C CYS A 229 -11.88 -50.01 -2.55
N ASP A 230 -13.07 -50.31 -3.10
CA ASP A 230 -13.72 -51.60 -2.91
C ASP A 230 -13.16 -52.56 -3.94
N SER A 231 -12.82 -53.74 -3.47
CA SER A 231 -12.49 -54.96 -4.21
C SER A 231 -10.99 -55.28 -4.41
N CYS A 232 -10.46 -55.99 -3.47
CA CYS A 232 -9.57 -57.13 -3.73
C CYS A 232 -9.97 -58.29 -2.83
N ASP A 233 -11.01 -59.01 -3.29
CA ASP A 233 -11.20 -60.41 -2.97
C ASP A 233 -10.62 -61.23 -4.13
N SER A 234 -9.60 -62.00 -3.86
CA SER A 234 -9.33 -63.36 -4.36
C SER A 234 -7.90 -63.74 -4.04
#